data_03f993ee0f2b3f07d52596403485e33a
#
_entry.id   03f993ee0f2b3f07d52596403485e33a
#
_cell.length_a   1.000
_cell.length_b   1.000
_cell.length_c   1.000
_cell.angle_alpha   90.00
_cell.angle_beta   90.00
_cell.angle_gamma   90.00
#
_symmetry.space_group_name_H-M   'P 1'
#
loop_
_entity.id
_entity.type
_entity.pdbx_description
1 polymer ?
#
loop_
_entity_poly.entity_id
_entity_poly.type
_entity_poly.pdbx_seq_one_letter_code
_entity_poly.pdbx_strand_id
1 'polypeptide(L)'
;MQEEEFVSKYGKLIDRIREIQPGAAIYLQSMTPVTAAQSASGSVFNNVRIRKYNELIQALAADKHAHYLDVYSSIANEDGDLPAGGSFDGIHPYTKYYLAWKEYLKSHTVLEEKQ
;
A
#
# COMPACT_ATOMS: atom_id res chain seq x y z
N MET A 1 -1.52 -16.16 4.77
CA MET A 1 -2.95 -15.85 4.65
C MET A 1 -3.38 -16.06 3.21
N GLN A 2 -4.49 -16.70 3.01
CA GLN A 2 -5.05 -16.91 1.68
C GLN A 2 -5.58 -15.59 1.15
N GLU A 3 -5.52 -15.41 -0.16
CA GLU A 3 -5.97 -14.18 -0.80
C GLU A 3 -7.44 -13.88 -0.52
N GLU A 4 -8.29 -14.90 -0.60
CA GLU A 4 -9.72 -14.73 -0.34
C GLU A 4 -9.99 -14.31 1.10
N GLU A 5 -9.25 -14.89 2.03
CA GLU A 5 -9.38 -14.55 3.43
C GLU A 5 -8.92 -13.11 3.68
N PHE A 6 -7.82 -12.71 3.03
CA PHE A 6 -7.29 -11.36 3.13
C PHE A 6 -8.34 -10.34 2.68
N VAL A 7 -8.92 -10.55 1.49
CA VAL A 7 -9.93 -9.65 0.93
C VAL A 7 -11.18 -9.60 1.81
N SER A 8 -11.62 -10.76 2.29
CA SER A 8 -12.82 -10.84 3.13
C SER A 8 -12.64 -10.07 4.43
N LYS A 9 -11.52 -10.29 5.11
CA LYS A 9 -11.26 -9.61 6.39
C LYS A 9 -11.07 -8.12 6.21
N TYR A 10 -10.37 -7.71 5.16
CA TYR A 10 -10.13 -6.31 4.88
C TYR A 10 -11.46 -5.61 4.55
N GLY A 11 -12.31 -6.27 3.74
CA GLY A 11 -13.61 -5.73 3.40
C GLY A 11 -14.50 -5.54 4.62
N LYS A 12 -14.48 -6.50 5.54
CA LYS A 12 -15.24 -6.38 6.78
C LYS A 12 -14.74 -5.22 7.64
N LEU A 13 -13.44 -4.98 7.64
CA LEU A 13 -12.88 -3.85 8.37
C LEU A 13 -13.39 -2.53 7.80
N ILE A 14 -13.42 -2.41 6.47
CA ILE A 14 -13.94 -1.21 5.81
C ILE A 14 -15.41 -0.99 6.17
N ASP A 15 -16.20 -2.06 6.09
CA ASP A 15 -17.62 -1.97 6.43
C ASP A 15 -17.82 -1.53 7.88
N ARG A 16 -16.98 -2.03 8.78
CA ARG A 16 -17.07 -1.66 10.18
C ARG A 16 -16.73 -0.19 10.40
N ILE A 17 -15.71 0.30 9.71
CA ILE A 17 -15.34 1.72 9.79
C ILE A 17 -16.50 2.59 9.31
N ARG A 18 -17.17 2.18 8.24
CA ARG A 18 -18.30 2.95 7.71
C ARG A 18 -19.50 2.94 8.63
N GLU A 19 -19.70 1.88 9.41
CA GLU A 19 -20.75 1.86 10.41
C GLU A 19 -20.48 2.90 11.50
N ILE A 20 -19.22 3.04 11.88
CA ILE A 20 -18.82 3.93 12.98
C ILE A 20 -18.70 5.38 12.48
N GLN A 21 -18.17 5.56 11.27
CA GLN A 21 -17.89 6.87 10.71
C GLN A 21 -18.42 6.97 9.29
N PRO A 22 -19.74 7.03 9.09
CA PRO A 22 -20.30 6.94 7.74
C PRO A 22 -19.88 8.06 6.79
N GLY A 23 -19.49 9.21 7.32
CA GLY A 23 -19.07 10.32 6.46
C GLY A 23 -17.56 10.38 6.20
N ALA A 24 -16.78 9.45 6.74
CA ALA A 24 -15.32 9.51 6.61
C ALA A 24 -14.87 9.10 5.21
N ALA A 25 -13.87 9.80 4.69
CA ALA A 25 -13.18 9.37 3.48
C ALA A 25 -12.22 8.23 3.85
N ILE A 26 -12.32 7.11 3.14
CA ILE A 26 -11.50 5.93 3.43
C ILE A 26 -10.47 5.77 2.33
N TYR A 27 -9.21 5.62 2.72
CA TYR A 27 -8.09 5.44 1.81
C TYR A 27 -7.43 4.10 2.09
N LEU A 28 -7.23 3.30 1.03
CA LEU A 28 -6.51 2.04 1.13
C LEU A 28 -5.15 2.24 0.50
N GLN A 29 -4.09 2.10 1.28
CA GLN A 29 -2.73 2.26 0.78
C GLN A 29 -2.19 0.91 0.32
N SER A 30 -1.44 0.93 -0.78
CA SER A 30 -0.73 -0.25 -1.24
C SER A 30 0.39 -0.59 -0.26
N MET A 31 0.88 -1.83 -0.32
CA MET A 31 2.09 -2.22 0.37
C MET A 31 3.29 -1.60 -0.35
N THR A 32 4.37 -1.35 0.39
CA THR A 32 5.58 -0.78 -0.20
C THR A 32 6.48 -1.89 -0.77
N PRO A 33 7.35 -1.57 -1.74
CA PRO A 33 8.23 -2.60 -2.31
C PRO A 33 9.36 -2.99 -1.36
N VAL A 34 9.94 -4.17 -1.60
CA VAL A 34 11.18 -4.59 -0.95
C VAL A 34 12.29 -4.58 -2.00
N THR A 35 13.55 -4.73 -1.58
CA THR A 35 14.67 -4.73 -2.54
C THR A 35 14.63 -5.99 -3.40
N ALA A 36 15.29 -5.93 -4.55
CA ALA A 36 15.37 -7.09 -5.45
C ALA A 36 16.03 -8.28 -4.74
N ALA A 37 17.04 -8.02 -3.92
CA ALA A 37 17.72 -9.08 -3.17
C ALA A 37 16.78 -9.76 -2.18
N GLN A 38 15.94 -8.99 -1.51
CA GLN A 38 14.94 -9.53 -0.59
C GLN A 38 13.90 -10.36 -1.35
N SER A 39 13.44 -9.89 -2.51
CA SER A 39 12.51 -10.64 -3.34
C SER A 39 13.10 -11.98 -3.77
N ALA A 40 14.38 -11.98 -4.13
CA ALA A 40 15.04 -13.20 -4.64
C ALA A 40 15.38 -14.20 -3.56
N SER A 41 15.27 -13.82 -2.29
CA SER A 41 15.70 -14.66 -1.17
C SER A 41 14.75 -15.82 -0.85
N GLY A 42 13.59 -15.88 -1.51
CA GLY A 42 12.58 -16.90 -1.22
C GLY A 42 11.68 -16.53 -0.06
N SER A 43 11.81 -15.31 0.43
CA SER A 43 10.98 -14.80 1.52
C SER A 43 9.54 -14.59 1.08
N VAL A 44 8.61 -14.59 2.06
CA VAL A 44 7.23 -14.17 1.79
C VAL A 44 7.18 -12.68 1.43
N PHE A 45 8.20 -11.91 1.81
CA PHE A 45 8.32 -10.50 1.44
C PHE A 45 9.03 -10.41 0.08
N ASN A 46 8.27 -10.62 -1.00
CA ASN A 46 8.80 -10.47 -2.35
C ASN A 46 7.83 -9.62 -3.17
N ASN A 47 8.39 -8.89 -4.14
CA ASN A 47 7.59 -7.90 -4.88
C ASN A 47 6.53 -8.52 -5.79
N VAL A 48 6.73 -9.74 -6.26
CA VAL A 48 5.69 -10.41 -7.06
C VAL A 48 4.43 -10.60 -6.20
N ARG A 49 4.61 -11.10 -4.98
CA ARG A 49 3.50 -11.31 -4.05
C ARG A 49 2.90 -9.98 -3.60
N ILE A 50 3.77 -8.99 -3.32
CA ILE A 50 3.32 -7.66 -2.91
C ILE A 50 2.46 -7.02 -4.00
N ARG A 51 2.90 -7.08 -5.25
CA ARG A 51 2.12 -6.52 -6.36
C ARG A 51 0.78 -7.22 -6.50
N LYS A 52 0.74 -8.53 -6.29
CA LYS A 52 -0.51 -9.27 -6.36
C LYS A 52 -1.50 -8.81 -5.28
N TYR A 53 -1.01 -8.66 -4.04
CA TYR A 53 -1.88 -8.15 -2.99
C TYR A 53 -2.28 -6.71 -3.24
N ASN A 54 -1.41 -5.90 -3.84
CA ASN A 54 -1.77 -4.52 -4.18
C ASN A 54 -2.90 -4.49 -5.22
N GLU A 55 -2.92 -5.42 -6.16
CA GLU A 55 -4.03 -5.53 -7.11
C GLU A 55 -5.33 -5.86 -6.39
N LEU A 56 -5.26 -6.74 -5.39
CA LEU A 56 -6.43 -7.09 -4.59
C LEU A 56 -6.92 -5.90 -3.78
N ILE A 57 -6.00 -5.12 -3.19
CA ILE A 57 -6.36 -3.93 -2.44
C ILE A 57 -7.01 -2.89 -3.35
N GLN A 58 -6.47 -2.71 -4.55
CA GLN A 58 -7.03 -1.76 -5.51
C GLN A 58 -8.45 -2.16 -5.93
N ALA A 59 -8.65 -3.45 -6.22
CA ALA A 59 -9.97 -3.95 -6.59
C ALA A 59 -10.97 -3.80 -5.44
N LEU A 60 -10.51 -4.04 -4.22
CA LEU A 60 -11.35 -3.88 -3.04
C LEU A 60 -11.73 -2.41 -2.83
N ALA A 61 -10.79 -1.50 -3.06
CA ALA A 61 -11.08 -0.07 -2.95
C ALA A 61 -12.19 0.32 -3.92
N ALA A 62 -12.13 -0.16 -5.17
CA ALA A 62 -13.17 0.10 -6.15
C ALA A 62 -14.51 -0.49 -5.72
N ASP A 63 -14.51 -1.71 -5.22
CA ASP A 63 -15.71 -2.41 -4.78
C ASP A 63 -16.38 -1.69 -3.61
N LYS A 64 -15.59 -1.17 -2.70
CA LYS A 64 -16.09 -0.51 -1.50
C LYS A 64 -16.22 1.01 -1.64
N HIS A 65 -15.99 1.55 -2.84
CA HIS A 65 -16.03 2.99 -3.10
C HIS A 65 -15.08 3.76 -2.19
N ALA A 66 -13.90 3.19 -1.96
CA ALA A 66 -12.83 3.83 -1.20
C ALA A 66 -11.76 4.32 -2.18
N HIS A 67 -10.86 5.16 -1.70
CA HIS A 67 -9.76 5.67 -2.50
C HIS A 67 -8.56 4.75 -2.40
N TYR A 68 -7.89 4.47 -3.51
CA TYR A 68 -6.67 3.66 -3.51
C TYR A 68 -5.46 4.58 -3.63
N LEU A 69 -4.45 4.37 -2.79
CA LEU A 69 -3.21 5.14 -2.82
C LEU A 69 -2.07 4.22 -3.21
N ASP A 70 -1.50 4.45 -4.39
CA ASP A 70 -0.41 3.63 -4.92
C ASP A 70 0.94 4.10 -4.38
N VAL A 71 1.14 3.88 -3.09
CA VAL A 71 2.37 4.24 -2.41
C VAL A 71 3.55 3.45 -2.97
N TYR A 72 3.30 2.20 -3.38
CA TYR A 72 4.33 1.34 -3.97
C TYR A 72 5.08 2.06 -5.10
N SER A 73 4.33 2.60 -6.06
CA SER A 73 4.93 3.27 -7.22
C SER A 73 5.67 4.55 -6.85
N SER A 74 5.29 5.19 -5.76
CA SER A 74 5.96 6.44 -5.34
C SER A 74 7.36 6.18 -4.81
N ILE A 75 7.68 4.92 -4.46
CA ILE A 75 8.94 4.54 -3.86
C ILE A 75 9.76 3.63 -4.78
N ALA A 76 9.10 2.81 -5.60
CA ALA A 76 9.75 1.81 -6.43
C ALA A 76 10.63 2.44 -7.52
N ASN A 77 11.71 1.73 -7.89
CA ASN A 77 12.54 2.13 -9.01
C ASN A 77 11.93 1.64 -10.34
N GLU A 78 12.66 1.78 -11.44
CA GLU A 78 12.15 1.41 -12.76
C GLU A 78 11.80 -0.07 -12.87
N ASP A 79 12.50 -0.91 -12.12
CA ASP A 79 12.25 -2.35 -12.13
C ASP A 79 11.14 -2.78 -11.19
N GLY A 80 10.54 -1.85 -10.47
CA GLY A 80 9.47 -2.15 -9.54
C GLY A 80 9.95 -2.61 -8.18
N ASP A 81 11.21 -2.35 -7.83
CA ASP A 81 11.80 -2.76 -6.55
C ASP A 81 12.19 -1.53 -5.72
N LEU A 82 12.34 -1.73 -4.42
CA LEU A 82 12.98 -0.73 -3.57
C LEU A 82 14.45 -0.68 -3.97
N PRO A 83 15.03 0.50 -4.24
CA PRO A 83 16.44 0.58 -4.64
C PRO A 83 17.36 -0.14 -3.65
N ALA A 84 18.40 -0.79 -4.17
CA ALA A 84 19.29 -1.63 -3.37
C ALA A 84 19.88 -0.91 -2.17
N GLY A 85 20.20 0.38 -2.32
CA GLY A 85 20.71 1.19 -1.22
C GLY A 85 19.63 1.82 -0.37
N GLY A 86 18.37 1.48 -0.58
CA GLY A 86 17.26 2.13 0.07
C GLY A 86 16.83 1.54 1.40
N SER A 87 17.49 0.47 1.84
CA SER A 87 17.13 -0.20 3.08
C SER A 87 18.31 -1.01 3.58
N PHE A 88 18.47 -1.10 4.91
CA PHE A 88 19.51 -1.96 5.47
C PHE A 88 19.06 -3.41 5.62
N ASP A 89 17.75 -3.67 5.70
CA ASP A 89 17.22 -5.04 5.86
C ASP A 89 16.47 -5.54 4.62
N GLY A 90 16.35 -4.71 3.59
CA GLY A 90 15.66 -5.09 2.36
C GLY A 90 14.17 -4.90 2.39
N ILE A 91 13.60 -4.57 3.55
CA ILE A 91 12.15 -4.47 3.73
C ILE A 91 11.72 -3.06 4.13
N HIS A 92 12.40 -2.46 5.11
CA HIS A 92 12.02 -1.16 5.64
C HIS A 92 12.82 -0.05 4.96
N PRO A 93 12.15 0.86 4.20
CA PRO A 93 12.86 1.93 3.51
C PRO A 93 13.54 2.91 4.46
N TYR A 94 14.65 3.49 4.01
CA TYR A 94 15.27 4.58 4.76
C TYR A 94 14.40 5.84 4.72
N THR A 95 14.70 6.77 5.60
CA THR A 95 13.92 7.99 5.81
C THR A 95 13.57 8.75 4.54
N LYS A 96 14.49 8.81 3.58
CA LYS A 96 14.21 9.59 2.35
C LYS A 96 13.02 9.02 1.58
N TYR A 97 12.77 7.71 1.67
CA TYR A 97 11.63 7.09 1.00
C TYR A 97 10.34 7.35 1.77
N TYR A 98 10.42 7.47 3.08
CA TYR A 98 9.26 7.89 3.86
C TYR A 98 8.88 9.33 3.53
N LEU A 99 9.86 10.19 3.23
CA LEU A 99 9.57 11.54 2.80
C LEU A 99 8.86 11.55 1.44
N ALA A 100 9.29 10.69 0.51
CA ALA A 100 8.63 10.55 -0.78
C ALA A 100 7.20 10.05 -0.59
N TRP A 101 7.01 9.11 0.32
CA TRP A 101 5.70 8.59 0.69
C TRP A 101 4.82 9.71 1.23
N LYS A 102 5.35 10.52 2.14
CA LYS A 102 4.63 11.65 2.71
C LYS A 102 4.20 12.65 1.63
N GLU A 103 5.11 12.98 0.71
CA GLU A 103 4.78 13.91 -0.38
C GLU A 103 3.70 13.34 -1.29
N TYR A 104 3.76 12.05 -1.59
CA TYR A 104 2.73 11.39 -2.37
C TYR A 104 1.36 11.51 -1.69
N LEU A 105 1.31 11.26 -0.38
CA LEU A 105 0.06 11.35 0.36
C LEU A 105 -0.52 12.76 0.35
N LYS A 106 0.34 13.76 0.47
CA LYS A 106 -0.10 15.15 0.47
C LYS A 106 -0.77 15.54 -0.85
N SER A 107 -0.33 14.96 -1.96
CA SER A 107 -0.87 15.32 -3.28
C SER A 107 -2.01 14.41 -3.74
N HIS A 108 -2.28 13.31 -3.04
CA HIS A 108 -3.24 12.31 -3.48
C HIS A 108 -4.39 12.07 -2.51
N THR A 109 -4.43 12.78 -1.38
CA THR A 109 -5.54 12.64 -0.43
C THR A 109 -6.47 13.82 -0.54
N VAL A 110 -7.74 13.57 -0.23
CA VAL A 110 -8.75 14.62 -0.19
C VAL A 110 -8.57 15.38 1.12
N LEU A 111 -8.41 16.70 1.03
CA LEU A 111 -8.30 17.52 2.20
C LEU A 111 -9.67 18.01 2.59
N GLU A 112 -10.04 17.76 3.83
CA GLU A 112 -11.36 18.05 4.28
C GLU A 112 -11.46 19.29 5.07
N GLU A 113 -10.39 19.78 5.36
CA GLU A 113 -10.38 20.91 6.09
C GLU A 113 -10.99 21.98 5.49
N LYS A 114 -11.09 21.87 4.76
CA LYS A 114 -11.59 22.74 4.37
C LYS A 114 -12.62 23.09 4.93
N GLN A 115 -12.62 22.59 5.32
CA GLN A 115 -13.49 22.85 5.92
C GLN A 115 -13.60 23.72 6.71
#